data_dcd4c26d085f167f87a9071f81b93860
#
_entry.id   dcd4c26d085f167f87a9071f81b93860
#
_cell.length_a   1.000
_cell.length_b   1.000
_cell.length_c   1.000
_cell.angle_alpha   90.00
_cell.angle_beta   90.00
_cell.angle_gamma   90.00
#
_symmetry.space_group_name_H-M   'P 1'
#
loop_
_entity.id
_entity.type
_entity.pdbx_description
1 polymer ?
#
loop_
_entity_poly.entity_id
_entity_poly.type
_entity_poly.pdbx_seq_one_letter_code
_entity_poly.pdbx_strand_id
1 'polypeptide(L)'
;KMEAFNDRTKRIDFPYVLEYQQEAEIYRKMLRNADVPDMHIEPHAMEMAGLFGVLTRIEEPDNDRVGLLQKAKAYNGEIDDGDDIDVKQLREEGEEKADIAEGMDGVSARFIGDEIAEAIMDATHRGRGYLSPLSVFSHFEENLENHGSIPEENVDRYLRYLELVREEYKERAIENVRHALAYDVDEIQRQGEKYMDH
;
A
#
# COMPACT_ATOMS: atom_id res chain seq x y z
N LYS A 1 -35.67 -4.67 -20.95
CA LYS A 1 -34.83 -3.45 -21.08
C LYS A 1 -33.34 -3.73 -20.82
N MET A 2 -33.01 -4.69 -19.96
CA MET A 2 -31.62 -5.07 -19.69
C MET A 2 -30.95 -5.83 -20.84
N GLU A 3 -31.67 -6.75 -21.53
CA GLU A 3 -31.16 -7.46 -22.70
C GLU A 3 -30.73 -6.50 -23.83
N ALA A 4 -31.56 -5.52 -24.17
CA ALA A 4 -31.27 -4.54 -25.21
C ALA A 4 -30.11 -3.59 -24.86
N PHE A 5 -29.77 -3.45 -23.57
CA PHE A 5 -28.59 -2.73 -23.11
C PHE A 5 -27.33 -3.60 -23.27
N ASN A 6 -27.39 -4.85 -22.86
CA ASN A 6 -26.27 -5.79 -22.96
C ASN A 6 -25.85 -6.04 -24.41
N ASP A 7 -26.78 -6.12 -25.36
CA ASP A 7 -26.50 -6.29 -26.80
C ASP A 7 -25.73 -5.10 -27.42
N ARG A 8 -25.75 -3.94 -26.77
CA ARG A 8 -25.10 -2.71 -27.24
C ARG A 8 -23.88 -2.30 -26.45
N THR A 9 -23.57 -3.04 -25.39
CA THR A 9 -22.50 -2.71 -24.47
C THR A 9 -21.42 -3.79 -24.52
N LYS A 10 -20.19 -3.40 -24.87
CA LYS A 10 -19.02 -4.27 -24.75
C LYS A 10 -18.40 -4.02 -23.40
N ARG A 11 -18.47 -4.99 -22.49
CA ARG A 11 -17.76 -4.95 -21.22
C ARG A 11 -16.28 -5.25 -21.47
N ILE A 12 -15.41 -4.39 -20.96
CA ILE A 12 -13.96 -4.59 -20.96
C ILE A 12 -13.53 -4.49 -19.49
N ASP A 13 -13.00 -5.59 -18.98
CA ASP A 13 -12.49 -5.64 -17.61
C ASP A 13 -11.01 -5.26 -17.62
N PHE A 14 -10.62 -4.35 -16.73
CA PHE A 14 -9.24 -3.92 -16.54
C PHE A 14 -8.78 -4.30 -15.14
N PRO A 15 -7.59 -4.92 -15.00
CA PRO A 15 -7.03 -5.23 -13.69
C PRO A 15 -6.65 -3.96 -12.94
N TYR A 16 -6.70 -4.02 -11.62
CA TYR A 16 -6.10 -3.03 -10.74
C TYR A 16 -4.58 -3.04 -10.88
N VAL A 17 -3.96 -1.94 -10.51
CA VAL A 17 -2.51 -1.83 -10.43
C VAL A 17 -1.98 -2.78 -9.36
N LEU A 18 -0.88 -3.47 -9.66
CA LEU A 18 -0.18 -4.39 -8.73
C LEU A 18 1.17 -3.85 -8.24
N GLU A 19 1.50 -2.62 -8.60
CA GLU A 19 2.69 -1.89 -8.17
C GLU A 19 2.25 -0.83 -7.15
N TYR A 20 2.53 -1.06 -5.89
CA TYR A 20 1.98 -0.23 -4.81
C TYR A 20 2.45 1.23 -4.83
N GLN A 21 3.61 1.54 -5.41
CA GLN A 21 4.04 2.93 -5.63
C GLN A 21 3.16 3.63 -6.67
N GLN A 22 2.77 2.95 -7.75
CA GLN A 22 1.84 3.50 -8.73
C GLN A 22 0.43 3.68 -8.12
N GLU A 23 0.00 2.72 -7.31
CA GLU A 23 -1.26 2.82 -6.57
C GLU A 23 -1.25 4.03 -5.61
N ALA A 24 -0.15 4.29 -4.92
CA ALA A 24 0.03 5.48 -4.08
C ALA A 24 -0.12 6.79 -4.87
N GLU A 25 0.35 6.84 -6.12
CA GLU A 25 0.15 8.01 -6.99
C GLU A 25 -1.32 8.21 -7.37
N ILE A 26 -2.09 7.13 -7.52
CA ILE A 26 -3.53 7.22 -7.74
C ILE A 26 -4.19 7.92 -6.55
N TYR A 27 -3.85 7.53 -5.30
CA TYR A 27 -4.41 8.17 -4.10
C TYR A 27 -3.99 9.63 -3.97
N ARG A 28 -2.73 9.97 -4.22
CA ARG A 28 -2.27 11.36 -4.25
C ARG A 28 -3.05 12.20 -5.27
N LYS A 29 -3.35 11.62 -6.44
CA LYS A 29 -4.17 12.27 -7.47
C LYS A 29 -5.64 12.41 -7.05
N MET A 30 -6.20 11.40 -6.42
CA MET A 30 -7.58 11.45 -5.90
C MET A 30 -7.71 12.56 -4.85
N LEU A 31 -6.80 12.64 -3.88
CA LEU A 31 -6.80 13.67 -2.84
C LEU A 31 -6.63 15.07 -3.40
N ARG A 32 -5.79 15.27 -4.43
CA ARG A 32 -5.67 16.59 -5.09
C ARG A 32 -6.97 17.07 -5.75
N ASN A 33 -7.85 16.14 -6.10
CA ASN A 33 -9.13 16.43 -6.75
C ASN A 33 -10.33 16.39 -5.76
N ALA A 34 -10.08 15.96 -4.54
CA ALA A 34 -11.08 15.90 -3.48
C ALA A 34 -11.12 17.22 -2.70
N ASP A 35 -12.30 17.54 -2.15
CA ASP A 35 -12.49 18.70 -1.25
C ASP A 35 -12.10 18.29 0.19
N VAL A 36 -10.81 17.98 0.39
CA VAL A 36 -10.26 17.64 1.71
C VAL A 36 -9.31 18.76 2.18
N PRO A 37 -9.22 19.00 3.50
CA PRO A 37 -8.28 19.97 4.05
C PRO A 37 -6.83 19.68 3.62
N ASP A 38 -6.07 20.72 3.31
CA ASP A 38 -4.63 20.61 3.10
C ASP A 38 -3.93 20.24 4.42
N MET A 39 -3.16 19.16 4.39
CA MET A 39 -2.57 18.56 5.57
C MET A 39 -1.21 17.95 5.23
N HIS A 40 -0.28 17.99 6.19
CA HIS A 40 0.96 17.24 6.05
C HIS A 40 0.67 15.73 6.07
N ILE A 41 1.12 15.04 5.02
CA ILE A 41 1.03 13.58 4.92
C ILE A 41 2.41 13.02 5.28
N GLU A 42 2.46 12.23 6.34
CA GLU A 42 3.71 11.62 6.78
C GLU A 42 4.29 10.66 5.72
N PRO A 43 5.63 10.51 5.70
CA PRO A 43 6.28 9.54 4.82
C PRO A 43 5.66 8.15 4.93
N HIS A 44 5.62 7.46 3.79
CA HIS A 44 5.07 6.11 3.63
C HIS A 44 3.54 5.95 3.78
N ALA A 45 2.78 6.98 4.19
CA ALA A 45 1.32 6.82 4.39
C ALA A 45 0.61 6.33 3.11
N MET A 46 0.90 6.95 1.97
CA MET A 46 0.30 6.56 0.69
C MET A 46 0.84 5.23 0.16
N GLU A 47 2.12 4.97 0.36
CA GLU A 47 2.77 3.73 -0.08
C GLU A 47 2.26 2.52 0.70
N MET A 48 2.09 2.65 2.02
CA MET A 48 1.55 1.59 2.85
C MET A 48 0.06 1.33 2.56
N ALA A 49 -0.70 2.38 2.26
CA ALA A 49 -2.07 2.21 1.78
C ALA A 49 -2.11 1.49 0.43
N GLY A 50 -1.19 1.82 -0.49
CA GLY A 50 -1.02 1.13 -1.77
C GLY A 50 -0.61 -0.33 -1.60
N LEU A 51 0.33 -0.61 -0.69
CA LEU A 51 0.76 -1.95 -0.36
C LEU A 51 -0.41 -2.80 0.16
N PHE A 52 -1.23 -2.25 1.08
CA PHE A 52 -2.44 -2.92 1.53
C PHE A 52 -3.37 -3.26 0.35
N GLY A 53 -3.66 -2.30 -0.52
CA GLY A 53 -4.49 -2.53 -1.70
C GLY A 53 -3.95 -3.66 -2.59
N VAL A 54 -2.65 -3.65 -2.87
CA VAL A 54 -1.99 -4.68 -3.69
C VAL A 54 -2.04 -6.05 -3.05
N LEU A 55 -1.78 -6.17 -1.73
CA LEU A 55 -1.86 -7.45 -1.02
C LEU A 55 -3.25 -8.11 -1.12
N THR A 56 -4.33 -7.31 -1.21
CA THR A 56 -5.69 -7.86 -1.39
C THR A 56 -5.99 -8.35 -2.80
N ARG A 57 -5.12 -8.07 -3.79
CA ARG A 57 -5.31 -8.30 -5.23
C ARG A 57 -4.41 -9.37 -5.81
N ILE A 58 -3.45 -9.84 -5.04
CA ILE A 58 -2.48 -10.87 -5.45
C ILE A 58 -2.69 -12.14 -4.66
N GLU A 59 -2.36 -13.28 -5.29
CA GLU A 59 -2.44 -14.59 -4.68
C GLU A 59 -1.15 -14.93 -3.91
N GLU A 60 -1.28 -15.72 -2.86
CA GLU A 60 -0.13 -16.23 -2.12
C GLU A 60 0.74 -17.11 -3.03
N PRO A 61 2.07 -16.91 -3.06
CA PRO A 61 2.97 -17.73 -3.86
C PRO A 61 2.92 -19.20 -3.43
N ASP A 62 3.14 -20.14 -4.37
CA ASP A 62 3.28 -21.56 -4.06
C ASP A 62 4.62 -21.91 -3.43
N ASN A 63 5.57 -20.99 -3.53
CA ASN A 63 6.91 -21.18 -3.06
C ASN A 63 7.03 -20.75 -1.59
N ASP A 64 7.27 -21.69 -0.67
CA ASP A 64 7.49 -21.43 0.75
C ASP A 64 8.65 -20.45 1.06
N ARG A 65 9.49 -20.13 0.05
CA ARG A 65 10.61 -19.20 0.17
C ARG A 65 10.22 -17.74 -0.07
N VAL A 66 9.11 -17.49 -0.77
CA VAL A 66 8.63 -16.15 -1.12
C VAL A 66 7.29 -15.91 -0.45
N GLY A 67 7.27 -15.00 0.52
CA GLY A 67 6.02 -14.60 1.16
C GLY A 67 5.22 -13.61 0.31
N LEU A 68 3.95 -13.41 0.66
CA LEU A 68 3.04 -12.48 -0.04
C LEU A 68 3.60 -11.05 -0.08
N LEU A 69 4.19 -10.57 1.00
CA LEU A 69 4.82 -9.25 1.08
C LEU A 69 6.02 -9.14 0.12
N GLN A 70 6.87 -10.19 0.04
CA GLN A 70 8.00 -10.21 -0.89
C GLN A 70 7.53 -10.22 -2.34
N LYS A 71 6.45 -10.95 -2.65
CA LYS A 71 5.82 -10.93 -3.96
C LYS A 71 5.34 -9.52 -4.33
N ALA A 72 4.68 -8.81 -3.41
CA ALA A 72 4.24 -7.43 -3.63
C ALA A 72 5.43 -6.49 -3.86
N LYS A 73 6.51 -6.63 -3.09
CA LYS A 73 7.77 -5.88 -3.28
C LYS A 73 8.42 -6.19 -4.64
N ALA A 74 8.44 -7.46 -5.03
CA ALA A 74 8.96 -7.87 -6.33
C ALA A 74 8.17 -7.28 -7.51
N TYR A 75 6.84 -7.23 -7.41
CA TYR A 75 5.98 -6.58 -8.40
C TYR A 75 6.23 -5.07 -8.47
N ASN A 76 6.61 -4.45 -7.36
CA ASN A 76 6.98 -3.04 -7.28
C ASN A 76 8.42 -2.76 -7.75
N GLY A 77 9.20 -3.79 -8.11
CA GLY A 77 10.59 -3.68 -8.53
C GLY A 77 11.60 -3.60 -7.38
N GLU A 78 11.17 -3.88 -6.15
CA GLU A 78 12.02 -3.96 -4.96
C GLU A 78 12.45 -5.41 -4.76
N ILE A 79 13.59 -5.76 -5.31
CA ILE A 79 14.22 -7.07 -5.17
C ILE A 79 15.60 -6.85 -4.55
N ASP A 80 15.87 -7.50 -3.43
CA ASP A 80 17.17 -7.41 -2.78
C ASP A 80 18.26 -8.12 -3.59
N ASP A 81 19.48 -7.55 -3.58
CA ASP A 81 20.64 -8.16 -4.24
C ASP A 81 20.95 -9.52 -3.59
N GLY A 82 20.58 -10.59 -4.27
CA GLY A 82 20.78 -11.98 -3.81
C GLY A 82 19.49 -12.80 -3.70
N ASP A 83 18.33 -12.20 -3.84
CA ASP A 83 17.06 -12.91 -3.95
C ASP A 83 16.92 -13.48 -5.37
N ASP A 84 16.80 -14.81 -5.45
CA ASP A 84 16.52 -15.52 -6.70
C ASP A 84 15.00 -15.51 -6.96
N ILE A 85 14.44 -14.30 -7.17
CA ILE A 85 13.01 -14.09 -7.41
C ILE A 85 12.77 -13.79 -8.88
N ASP A 86 12.12 -14.71 -9.58
CA ASP A 86 11.65 -14.50 -10.95
C ASP A 86 10.21 -13.92 -10.93
N VAL A 87 10.11 -12.60 -11.12
CA VAL A 87 8.82 -11.88 -11.15
C VAL A 87 7.90 -12.42 -12.24
N LYS A 88 8.45 -12.88 -13.36
CA LYS A 88 7.64 -13.42 -14.46
C LYS A 88 7.01 -14.75 -14.05
N GLN A 89 7.78 -15.62 -13.41
CA GLN A 89 7.29 -16.88 -12.87
C GLN A 89 6.22 -16.63 -11.81
N LEU A 90 6.42 -15.68 -10.89
CA LEU A 90 5.42 -15.35 -9.87
C LEU A 90 4.09 -14.85 -10.47
N ARG A 91 4.14 -14.12 -11.60
CA ARG A 91 2.93 -13.69 -12.32
C ARG A 91 2.23 -14.85 -13.01
N GLU A 92 2.98 -15.74 -13.68
CA GLU A 92 2.43 -16.93 -14.32
C GLU A 92 1.77 -17.86 -13.28
N GLU A 93 2.40 -18.09 -12.13
CA GLU A 93 1.83 -18.87 -11.03
C GLU A 93 0.54 -18.23 -10.47
N GLY A 94 0.51 -16.90 -10.32
CA GLY A 94 -0.68 -16.17 -9.86
C GLY A 94 -1.84 -16.26 -10.85
N GLU A 95 -1.57 -16.21 -12.16
CA GLU A 95 -2.58 -16.36 -13.20
C GLU A 95 -3.15 -17.80 -13.29
N GLU A 96 -2.30 -18.82 -13.05
CA GLU A 96 -2.71 -20.22 -13.10
C GLU A 96 -3.54 -20.64 -11.87
N LYS A 97 -3.28 -20.04 -10.71
CA LYS A 97 -3.87 -20.38 -9.42
C LYS A 97 -5.24 -19.77 -9.19
N ALA A 98 -5.40 -18.56 -9.68
CA ALA A 98 -6.58 -17.78 -9.41
C ALA A 98 -7.74 -18.19 -10.32
N ASP A 99 -8.92 -18.43 -9.73
CA ASP A 99 -10.18 -18.50 -10.49
C ASP A 99 -10.44 -17.19 -11.25
N ILE A 100 -9.89 -16.09 -10.76
CA ILE A 100 -9.92 -14.75 -11.33
C ILE A 100 -8.48 -14.22 -11.35
N ALA A 101 -7.97 -13.81 -12.51
CA ALA A 101 -6.59 -13.30 -12.66
C ALA A 101 -6.25 -12.21 -11.63
N GLU A 102 -5.00 -12.19 -11.16
CA GLU A 102 -4.53 -11.19 -10.20
C GLU A 102 -4.85 -9.76 -10.65
N GLY A 103 -5.27 -8.92 -9.73
CA GLY A 103 -5.70 -7.55 -10.00
C GLY A 103 -7.15 -7.42 -10.45
N MET A 104 -7.89 -8.53 -10.69
CA MET A 104 -9.29 -8.47 -11.10
C MET A 104 -10.26 -8.47 -9.92
N ASP A 105 -9.77 -8.81 -8.73
CA ASP A 105 -10.51 -8.80 -7.46
C ASP A 105 -9.68 -8.07 -6.38
N GLY A 106 -10.25 -7.93 -5.19
CA GLY A 106 -9.65 -7.26 -4.05
C GLY A 106 -10.23 -5.89 -3.77
N VAL A 107 -9.59 -5.16 -2.87
CA VAL A 107 -10.05 -3.84 -2.43
C VAL A 107 -9.84 -2.80 -3.52
N SER A 108 -10.88 -2.02 -3.83
CA SER A 108 -10.82 -1.01 -4.88
C SER A 108 -10.00 0.21 -4.47
N ALA A 109 -9.34 0.85 -5.44
CA ALA A 109 -8.65 2.12 -5.23
C ALA A 109 -9.57 3.22 -4.69
N ARG A 110 -10.86 3.15 -5.02
CA ARG A 110 -11.87 4.10 -4.51
C ARG A 110 -12.07 3.92 -3.01
N PHE A 111 -12.28 2.68 -2.53
CA PHE A 111 -12.41 2.41 -1.10
C PHE A 111 -11.23 2.99 -0.33
N ILE A 112 -10.00 2.63 -0.73
CA ILE A 112 -8.79 3.11 -0.06
C ILE A 112 -8.69 4.64 -0.09
N GLY A 113 -9.02 5.27 -1.22
CA GLY A 113 -9.00 6.72 -1.35
C GLY A 113 -10.03 7.42 -0.46
N ASP A 114 -11.22 6.85 -0.33
CA ASP A 114 -12.29 7.35 0.54
C ASP A 114 -11.87 7.23 2.02
N GLU A 115 -11.29 6.09 2.44
CA GLU A 115 -10.77 5.90 3.81
C GLU A 115 -9.62 6.85 4.15
N ILE A 116 -8.73 7.13 3.21
CA ILE A 116 -7.68 8.14 3.40
C ILE A 116 -8.30 9.53 3.58
N ALA A 117 -9.30 9.88 2.78
CA ALA A 117 -9.99 11.16 2.90
C ALA A 117 -10.72 11.30 4.25
N GLU A 118 -11.38 10.24 4.72
CA GLU A 118 -12.00 10.20 6.04
C GLU A 118 -10.97 10.32 7.17
N ALA A 119 -9.82 9.66 7.06
CA ALA A 119 -8.73 9.80 8.02
C ALA A 119 -8.18 11.24 8.09
N ILE A 120 -8.11 11.96 6.96
CA ILE A 120 -7.75 13.38 6.91
C ILE A 120 -8.81 14.22 7.63
N MET A 121 -10.09 13.97 7.37
CA MET A 121 -11.18 14.69 8.01
C MET A 121 -11.19 14.47 9.53
N ASP A 122 -11.03 13.24 9.98
CA ASP A 122 -10.94 12.90 11.40
C ASP A 122 -9.73 13.56 12.08
N ALA A 123 -8.54 13.50 11.45
CA ALA A 123 -7.36 14.18 11.96
C ALA A 123 -7.57 15.70 12.08
N THR A 124 -8.25 16.30 11.10
CA THR A 124 -8.59 17.73 11.12
C THR A 124 -9.56 18.07 12.27
N HIS A 125 -10.61 17.27 12.46
CA HIS A 125 -11.57 17.46 13.55
C HIS A 125 -10.91 17.31 14.93
N ARG A 126 -9.91 16.48 15.05
CA ARG A 126 -9.10 16.31 16.29
C ARG A 126 -8.01 17.36 16.45
N GLY A 127 -7.91 18.33 15.53
CA GLY A 127 -6.92 19.39 15.55
C GLY A 127 -5.49 18.90 15.26
N ARG A 128 -5.32 17.75 14.59
CA ARG A 128 -4.03 17.26 14.14
C ARG A 128 -3.65 17.94 12.83
N GLY A 129 -2.40 18.35 12.70
CA GLY A 129 -1.87 18.97 11.49
C GLY A 129 -1.24 17.97 10.51
N TYR A 130 -1.41 16.68 10.73
CA TYR A 130 -0.77 15.64 9.93
C TYR A 130 -1.61 14.36 9.86
N LEU A 131 -1.43 13.61 8.76
CA LEU A 131 -1.93 12.26 8.56
C LEU A 131 -0.79 11.26 8.70
N SER A 132 -0.90 10.34 9.64
CA SER A 132 0.07 9.24 9.80
C SER A 132 -0.42 7.95 9.14
N PRO A 133 0.49 7.04 8.73
CA PRO A 133 0.12 5.71 8.26
C PRO A 133 -0.78 4.97 9.25
N LEU A 134 -0.49 5.09 10.55
CA LEU A 134 -1.26 4.43 11.61
C LEU A 134 -2.72 4.91 11.66
N SER A 135 -2.96 6.21 11.39
CA SER A 135 -4.33 6.74 11.31
C SER A 135 -5.08 6.10 10.13
N VAL A 136 -4.44 5.97 8.97
CA VAL A 136 -5.03 5.30 7.80
C VAL A 136 -5.35 3.83 8.09
N PHE A 137 -4.43 3.11 8.74
CA PHE A 137 -4.65 1.71 9.10
C PHE A 137 -5.82 1.52 10.07
N SER A 138 -6.01 2.45 11.02
CA SER A 138 -7.17 2.40 11.93
C SER A 138 -8.48 2.55 11.16
N HIS A 139 -8.54 3.44 10.16
CA HIS A 139 -9.73 3.58 9.32
C HIS A 139 -9.99 2.33 8.49
N PHE A 140 -8.94 1.69 7.91
CA PHE A 140 -9.12 0.41 7.22
C PHE A 140 -9.68 -0.67 8.16
N GLU A 141 -9.12 -0.81 9.35
CA GLU A 141 -9.56 -1.81 10.33
C GLU A 141 -11.03 -1.61 10.74
N GLU A 142 -11.45 -0.37 11.00
CA GLU A 142 -12.81 -0.03 11.40
C GLU A 142 -13.83 -0.26 10.28
N ASN A 143 -13.44 -0.06 9.02
CA ASN A 143 -14.38 -0.03 7.89
C ASN A 143 -14.35 -1.29 7.01
N LEU A 144 -13.32 -2.15 7.11
CA LEU A 144 -13.27 -3.42 6.37
C LEU A 144 -14.49 -4.31 6.65
N GLU A 145 -14.95 -4.36 7.89
CA GLU A 145 -16.12 -5.16 8.30
C GLU A 145 -17.45 -4.57 7.85
N ASN A 146 -17.50 -3.25 7.66
CA ASN A 146 -18.74 -2.52 7.43
C ASN A 146 -18.97 -2.13 5.96
N HIS A 147 -17.98 -2.31 5.10
CA HIS A 147 -18.07 -1.91 3.71
C HIS A 147 -18.76 -2.98 2.85
N GLY A 148 -19.95 -2.65 2.36
CA GLY A 148 -20.84 -3.60 1.66
C GLY A 148 -20.32 -4.16 0.33
N SER A 149 -19.15 -3.73 -0.17
CA SER A 149 -18.49 -4.30 -1.35
C SER A 149 -17.38 -5.29 -1.00
N ILE A 150 -17.03 -5.46 0.27
CA ILE A 150 -16.05 -6.44 0.73
C ILE A 150 -16.81 -7.69 1.19
N PRO A 151 -16.57 -8.86 0.56
CA PRO A 151 -17.17 -10.10 1.01
C PRO A 151 -16.75 -10.43 2.46
N GLU A 152 -17.71 -10.84 3.30
CA GLU A 152 -17.48 -11.17 4.71
C GLU A 152 -16.37 -12.23 4.87
N GLU A 153 -16.29 -13.19 3.97
CA GLU A 153 -15.27 -14.24 3.92
C GLU A 153 -13.83 -13.70 3.70
N ASN A 154 -13.68 -12.49 3.16
CA ASN A 154 -12.38 -11.87 2.89
C ASN A 154 -11.89 -10.98 4.04
N VAL A 155 -12.77 -10.56 4.96
CA VAL A 155 -12.45 -9.60 6.02
C VAL A 155 -11.29 -10.08 6.88
N ASP A 156 -11.34 -11.31 7.41
CA ASP A 156 -10.28 -11.87 8.24
C ASP A 156 -8.94 -11.96 7.48
N ARG A 157 -8.99 -12.25 6.18
CA ARG A 157 -7.80 -12.29 5.33
C ARG A 157 -7.21 -10.90 5.16
N TYR A 158 -8.03 -9.90 4.90
CA TYR A 158 -7.58 -8.52 4.71
C TYR A 158 -7.07 -7.89 6.01
N LEU A 159 -7.64 -8.22 7.16
CA LEU A 159 -7.10 -7.82 8.45
C LEU A 159 -5.70 -8.39 8.68
N ARG A 160 -5.45 -9.67 8.34
CA ARG A 160 -4.08 -10.23 8.40
C ARG A 160 -3.11 -9.52 7.46
N TYR A 161 -3.55 -9.12 6.27
CA TYR A 161 -2.72 -8.35 5.35
C TYR A 161 -2.42 -6.94 5.89
N LEU A 162 -3.37 -6.33 6.57
CA LEU A 162 -3.15 -5.05 7.25
C LEU A 162 -2.06 -5.16 8.33
N GLU A 163 -2.01 -6.27 9.08
CA GLU A 163 -0.94 -6.52 10.04
C GLU A 163 0.44 -6.67 9.35
N LEU A 164 0.51 -7.34 8.21
CA LEU A 164 1.76 -7.40 7.42
C LEU A 164 2.23 -6.00 7.01
N VAL A 165 1.31 -5.13 6.61
CA VAL A 165 1.63 -3.74 6.26
C VAL A 165 2.08 -2.93 7.47
N ARG A 166 1.49 -3.16 8.65
CA ARG A 166 1.92 -2.51 9.91
C ARG A 166 3.35 -2.86 10.28
N GLU A 167 3.72 -4.15 10.17
CA GLU A 167 5.09 -4.60 10.45
C GLU A 167 6.08 -4.04 9.41
N GLU A 168 5.72 -4.04 8.13
CA GLU A 168 6.55 -3.41 7.08
C GLU A 168 6.77 -1.92 7.34
N TYR A 169 5.73 -1.19 7.71
CA TYR A 169 5.86 0.22 8.07
C TYR A 169 6.78 0.43 9.26
N LYS A 170 6.67 -0.41 10.28
CA LYS A 170 7.53 -0.37 11.47
C LYS A 170 9.00 -0.60 11.11
N GLU A 171 9.29 -1.57 10.24
CA GLU A 171 10.65 -1.83 9.77
C GLU A 171 11.21 -0.62 9.02
N ARG A 172 10.45 -0.04 8.07
CA ARG A 172 10.85 1.18 7.34
C ARG A 172 11.05 2.37 8.27
N ALA A 173 10.19 2.56 9.25
CA ALA A 173 10.33 3.64 10.23
C ALA A 173 11.60 3.48 11.08
N ILE A 174 11.92 2.25 11.53
CA ILE A 174 13.15 1.96 12.26
C ILE A 174 14.38 2.24 11.38
N GLU A 175 14.35 1.84 10.12
CA GLU A 175 15.44 2.08 9.19
C GLU A 175 15.67 3.59 8.97
N ASN A 176 14.60 4.35 8.74
CA ASN A 176 14.68 5.80 8.61
C ASN A 176 15.30 6.47 9.84
N VAL A 177 14.93 6.02 11.05
CA VAL A 177 15.54 6.51 12.29
C VAL A 177 17.03 6.15 12.35
N ARG A 178 17.40 4.92 11.98
CA ARG A 178 18.82 4.51 11.93
C ARG A 178 19.62 5.36 10.95
N HIS A 179 19.07 5.60 9.76
CA HIS A 179 19.72 6.45 8.75
C HIS A 179 19.91 7.89 9.25
N ALA A 180 18.88 8.47 9.88
CA ALA A 180 18.96 9.81 10.45
C ALA A 180 20.03 9.91 11.54
N LEU A 181 20.09 8.93 12.44
CA LEU A 181 21.10 8.87 13.50
C LEU A 181 22.53 8.68 12.96
N ALA A 182 22.70 7.82 11.95
CA ALA A 182 24.00 7.62 11.30
C ALA A 182 24.47 8.89 10.59
N TYR A 183 23.58 9.60 9.91
CA TYR A 183 23.90 10.88 9.27
C TYR A 183 24.35 11.93 10.27
N ASP A 184 23.69 12.05 11.42
CA ASP A 184 24.07 12.98 12.48
C ASP A 184 25.45 12.67 13.06
N VAL A 185 25.77 11.38 13.25
CA VAL A 185 27.09 10.95 13.75
C VAL A 185 28.20 11.30 12.75
N ASP A 186 28.01 11.03 11.47
CA ASP A 186 28.99 11.35 10.41
C ASP A 186 29.20 12.88 10.28
N GLU A 187 28.14 13.68 10.39
CA GLU A 187 28.23 15.13 10.35
C GLU A 187 28.99 15.69 11.57
N ILE A 188 28.71 15.17 12.77
CA ILE A 188 29.42 15.54 13.99
C ILE A 188 30.92 15.18 13.88
N GLN A 189 31.21 13.97 13.36
CA GLN A 189 32.60 13.53 13.18
C GLN A 189 33.34 14.42 12.18
N ARG A 190 32.71 14.70 11.03
CA ARG A 190 33.27 15.61 10.00
C ARG A 190 33.50 17.03 10.51
N GLN A 191 32.61 17.54 11.35
CA GLN A 191 32.79 18.84 12.00
C GLN A 191 33.91 18.80 13.04
N GLY A 192 33.98 17.72 13.83
CA GLY A 192 35.06 17.51 14.80
C GLY A 192 36.45 17.48 14.15
N GLU A 193 36.59 16.76 13.02
CA GLU A 193 37.84 16.72 12.25
C GLU A 193 38.27 18.12 11.75
N LYS A 194 37.34 18.93 11.25
CA LYS A 194 37.60 20.30 10.83
C LYS A 194 38.09 21.22 11.97
N TYR A 195 37.63 20.96 13.19
CA TYR A 195 38.10 21.72 14.37
C TYR A 195 39.48 21.29 14.87
N MET A 196 39.88 20.04 14.58
CA MET A 196 41.16 19.50 15.03
C MET A 196 42.32 19.86 14.07
N ASP A 197 42.02 20.21 12.82
CA ASP A 197 42.97 20.60 11.77
C ASP A 197 43.30 22.11 11.78
N HIS A 198 42.83 22.88 12.78
CA HIS A 198 43.13 24.29 13.04
C HIS A 198 43.82 24.49 14.39
#